data_9eb0ec80346533fa5a0e910f60892b40
#
_entry.id   9eb0ec80346533fa5a0e910f60892b40
#
_cell.length_a   1.000
_cell.length_b   1.000
_cell.length_c   1.000
_cell.angle_alpha   90.00
_cell.angle_beta   90.00
_cell.angle_gamma   90.00
#
_symmetry.space_group_name_H-M   'P 1'
#
loop_
_entity.id
_entity.type
_entity.pdbx_description
1 polymer ?
#
loop_
_entity_poly.entity_id
_entity_poly.type
_entity_poly.pdbx_seq_one_letter_code
_entity_poly.pdbx_strand_id
1 'polypeptide(L)'
;MALTTGDRMVVKVLLSIVALAALVAVLTSCTKDDDEPESEPPTLEIIVPSDSIETHATINFCFGGDVSITGMTRATLAELNLTDVWVFDYVGGQLQATTHQTASDASFGSPSLTVDYGDHTFYFVASRGDTPTIDGTTVSWAKPSDTFWATLSLTVSPGSSITQAVSLHRVAARLRITVTDEIPATLASLSVTPSHWYYGLDYLTGDAADDRQTARTVNVPASYVGTTGQLVASFFTISPSTQWTTDVTLKATAADNSTLSSISIKDVPMQRNHVTSYGGSILNAGRSITLTSDDEWIEDDAVTW
;
A
#
# COMPACT_ATOMS: atom_id res chain seq x y z
N MET A 1 -12.04 51.98 9.74
CA MET A 1 -12.76 50.82 10.25
C MET A 1 -12.72 49.78 9.15
N ALA A 2 -11.88 48.77 9.29
CA ALA A 2 -11.66 47.75 8.26
C ALA A 2 -12.79 46.67 8.37
N LEU A 3 -13.52 46.46 7.31
CA LEU A 3 -14.52 45.41 7.21
C LEU A 3 -13.83 44.04 7.24
N THR A 4 -14.37 43.11 8.02
CA THR A 4 -13.86 41.73 8.11
C THR A 4 -14.12 40.98 6.82
N THR A 5 -13.38 39.90 6.57
CA THR A 5 -13.45 39.11 5.33
C THR A 5 -14.85 38.55 5.04
N GLY A 6 -15.67 38.33 6.08
CA GLY A 6 -17.05 37.84 5.94
C GLY A 6 -17.97 38.91 5.33
N ASP A 7 -17.81 40.18 5.67
CA ASP A 7 -18.65 41.25 5.15
C ASP A 7 -18.41 41.52 3.66
N ARG A 8 -17.21 41.24 3.16
CA ARG A 8 -16.89 41.40 1.73
C ARG A 8 -17.57 40.33 0.86
N MET A 9 -17.77 39.14 1.38
CA MET A 9 -18.40 38.03 0.63
C MET A 9 -19.92 38.26 0.52
N VAL A 10 -20.58 38.69 1.60
CA VAL A 10 -22.02 39.01 1.61
C VAL A 10 -22.32 40.19 0.66
N VAL A 11 -21.47 41.22 0.64
CA VAL A 11 -21.65 42.35 -0.26
C VAL A 11 -21.51 41.96 -1.74
N LYS A 12 -20.59 41.05 -2.08
CA LYS A 12 -20.45 40.58 -3.46
C LYS A 12 -21.66 39.78 -3.95
N VAL A 13 -22.22 38.93 -3.10
CA VAL A 13 -23.41 38.13 -3.42
C VAL A 13 -24.64 39.03 -3.59
N LEU A 14 -24.81 40.04 -2.72
CA LEU A 14 -25.91 41.03 -2.85
C LEU A 14 -25.79 41.90 -4.10
N LEU A 15 -24.56 42.32 -4.50
CA LEU A 15 -24.37 43.09 -5.73
C LEU A 15 -24.70 42.25 -6.99
N SER A 16 -24.41 40.97 -6.97
CA SER A 16 -24.72 40.08 -8.10
C SER A 16 -26.24 39.87 -8.27
N ILE A 17 -27.00 39.78 -7.18
CA ILE A 17 -28.46 39.65 -7.21
C ILE A 17 -29.11 40.95 -7.66
N VAL A 18 -28.61 42.12 -7.24
CA VAL A 18 -29.13 43.42 -7.66
C VAL A 18 -28.85 43.72 -9.15
N ALA A 19 -27.70 43.29 -9.68
CA ALA A 19 -27.40 43.45 -11.09
C ALA A 19 -28.30 42.59 -12.00
N LEU A 20 -28.72 41.40 -11.55
CA LEU A 20 -29.64 40.53 -12.30
C LEU A 20 -31.08 41.08 -12.27
N ALA A 21 -31.53 41.69 -11.17
CA ALA A 21 -32.86 42.29 -11.07
C ALA A 21 -32.99 43.56 -11.93
N ALA A 22 -31.90 44.33 -12.14
CA ALA A 22 -31.92 45.53 -12.97
C ALA A 22 -32.00 45.22 -14.48
N LEU A 23 -31.56 44.05 -14.93
CA LEU A 23 -31.62 43.65 -16.35
C LEU A 23 -33.01 43.19 -16.77
N VAL A 24 -33.88 42.74 -15.86
CA VAL A 24 -35.27 42.33 -16.13
C VAL A 24 -36.23 43.52 -16.28
N ALA A 25 -35.88 44.67 -15.68
CA ALA A 25 -36.76 45.86 -15.66
C ALA A 25 -36.72 46.69 -16.97
N VAL A 26 -35.82 46.42 -17.91
CA VAL A 26 -35.65 47.22 -19.15
C VAL A 26 -36.46 46.65 -20.35
N LEU A 27 -37.03 45.45 -20.24
CA LEU A 27 -37.75 44.82 -21.37
C LEU A 27 -39.27 44.95 -21.33
N THR A 28 -39.84 45.75 -20.38
CA THR A 28 -41.31 45.91 -20.27
C THR A 28 -41.84 47.30 -20.64
N SER A 29 -41.14 48.05 -21.49
CA SER A 29 -41.68 49.34 -21.97
C SER A 29 -41.63 49.38 -23.50
N CYS A 30 -42.67 48.88 -24.12
CA CYS A 30 -43.28 49.33 -25.37
C CYS A 30 -44.28 48.28 -25.89
N THR A 31 -45.56 48.49 -25.62
CA THR A 31 -46.63 48.64 -26.65
C THR A 31 -47.97 48.75 -25.92
N LYS A 32 -48.61 49.85 -26.20
CA LYS A 32 -50.02 50.09 -25.85
C LYS A 32 -50.72 49.93 -27.18
N ASP A 33 -51.65 48.99 -27.26
CA ASP A 33 -52.87 49.12 -28.07
C ASP A 33 -53.89 48.01 -27.68
N ASP A 34 -54.99 48.45 -27.47
CA ASP A 34 -56.40 48.09 -27.26
C ASP A 34 -56.89 46.64 -27.40
N ASP A 35 -57.74 46.24 -26.47
CA ASP A 35 -58.84 45.28 -26.52
C ASP A 35 -58.55 43.80 -26.81
N GLU A 36 -58.29 43.05 -25.71
CA GLU A 36 -58.78 41.66 -25.57
C GLU A 36 -58.87 41.23 -24.10
N PRO A 37 -59.64 40.19 -23.74
CA PRO A 37 -60.01 39.91 -22.32
C PRO A 37 -58.86 39.42 -21.48
N GLU A 38 -58.87 39.77 -20.17
CA GLU A 38 -57.94 39.42 -19.13
C GLU A 38 -57.53 37.93 -19.21
N SER A 39 -56.41 37.67 -19.83
CA SER A 39 -55.69 36.42 -19.62
C SER A 39 -54.78 36.60 -18.38
N GLU A 40 -54.84 35.66 -17.46
CA GLU A 40 -53.98 35.60 -16.30
C GLU A 40 -52.51 35.86 -16.72
N PRO A 41 -51.74 36.63 -15.93
CA PRO A 41 -50.34 36.88 -16.27
C PRO A 41 -49.59 35.54 -16.34
N PRO A 42 -48.71 35.32 -17.33
CA PRO A 42 -47.94 34.09 -17.44
C PRO A 42 -47.12 33.94 -16.16
N THR A 43 -47.34 32.84 -15.45
CA THR A 43 -46.51 32.43 -14.35
C THR A 43 -45.12 32.18 -14.93
N LEU A 44 -44.18 33.09 -14.69
CA LEU A 44 -42.76 32.88 -15.01
C LEU A 44 -42.27 31.74 -14.12
N GLU A 45 -42.29 30.54 -14.67
CA GLU A 45 -41.55 29.42 -14.09
C GLU A 45 -40.07 29.79 -14.23
N ILE A 46 -39.46 30.26 -13.12
CA ILE A 46 -38.02 30.40 -13.06
C ILE A 46 -37.49 28.98 -13.01
N ILE A 47 -37.15 28.42 -14.17
CA ILE A 47 -36.32 27.23 -14.26
C ILE A 47 -34.93 27.67 -13.71
N VAL A 48 -34.77 27.52 -12.41
CA VAL A 48 -33.43 27.52 -11.81
C VAL A 48 -32.76 26.28 -12.40
N PRO A 49 -31.71 26.42 -13.23
CA PRO A 49 -30.97 25.26 -13.60
C PRO A 49 -30.54 24.63 -12.27
N SER A 50 -30.89 23.39 -12.05
CA SER A 50 -30.28 22.61 -11.00
C SER A 50 -28.84 22.32 -11.48
N ASP A 51 -27.98 23.32 -11.45
CA ASP A 51 -26.56 23.09 -11.40
C ASP A 51 -26.38 22.32 -10.09
N SER A 52 -26.37 21.00 -10.21
CA SER A 52 -25.84 20.14 -9.16
C SER A 52 -24.42 20.66 -8.96
N ILE A 53 -24.22 21.40 -7.85
CA ILE A 53 -22.88 21.82 -7.45
C ILE A 53 -22.10 20.50 -7.33
N GLU A 54 -21.24 20.24 -8.30
CA GLU A 54 -20.35 19.10 -8.22
C GLU A 54 -19.54 19.27 -6.93
N THR A 55 -19.71 18.35 -6.01
CA THR A 55 -19.02 18.37 -4.71
C THR A 55 -17.84 17.39 -4.69
N HIS A 56 -17.62 16.70 -5.79
CA HIS A 56 -16.66 15.61 -5.91
C HIS A 56 -15.72 15.83 -7.09
N ALA A 57 -14.51 15.30 -6.98
CA ALA A 57 -13.55 15.21 -8.08
C ALA A 57 -13.10 13.76 -8.27
N THR A 58 -12.65 13.43 -9.48
CA THR A 58 -12.04 12.13 -9.77
C THR A 58 -10.53 12.26 -9.69
N ILE A 59 -9.90 11.41 -8.88
CA ILE A 59 -8.45 11.29 -8.78
C ILE A 59 -8.03 9.96 -9.38
N ASN A 60 -7.08 10.01 -10.31
CA ASN A 60 -6.44 8.84 -10.89
C ASN A 60 -5.02 8.71 -10.32
N PHE A 61 -4.71 7.60 -9.70
CA PHE A 61 -3.36 7.33 -9.21
C PHE A 61 -2.59 6.48 -10.21
N CYS A 62 -1.30 6.77 -10.36
CA CYS A 62 -0.37 5.99 -11.15
C CYS A 62 0.78 5.58 -10.23
N PHE A 63 0.99 4.29 -10.04
CA PHE A 63 2.05 3.81 -9.16
C PHE A 63 3.36 3.62 -9.90
N GLY A 64 4.46 4.00 -9.21
CA GLY A 64 5.82 3.63 -9.55
C GLY A 64 6.53 3.21 -8.28
N GLY A 65 7.28 2.11 -8.29
CA GLY A 65 8.13 1.73 -7.17
C GLY A 65 9.42 2.56 -7.21
N ASP A 66 9.85 3.04 -6.04
CA ASP A 66 11.19 3.60 -5.85
C ASP A 66 12.17 2.44 -5.59
N VAL A 67 12.14 1.45 -6.49
CA VAL A 67 13.16 0.41 -6.51
C VAL A 67 14.28 0.97 -7.36
N SER A 68 15.32 1.44 -6.71
CA SER A 68 16.58 1.78 -7.34
C SER A 68 17.26 0.48 -7.80
N ILE A 69 16.75 -0.13 -8.84
CA ILE A 69 17.51 -1.10 -9.61
C ILE A 69 18.49 -0.27 -10.42
N THR A 70 19.77 -0.50 -10.23
CA THR A 70 20.86 0.20 -10.90
C THR A 70 20.58 0.23 -12.42
N GLY A 71 20.07 1.36 -12.93
CA GLY A 71 19.80 1.57 -14.35
C GLY A 71 18.35 1.52 -14.82
N MET A 72 17.34 1.25 -13.96
CA MET A 72 15.93 1.30 -14.31
C MET A 72 15.21 2.47 -13.63
N THR A 73 14.60 3.32 -14.43
CA THR A 73 13.69 4.37 -13.97
C THR A 73 12.32 3.78 -13.77
N ARG A 74 11.87 3.59 -12.53
CA ARG A 74 10.52 3.21 -12.07
C ARG A 74 10.03 1.83 -12.56
N ALA A 75 10.08 0.82 -11.70
CA ALA A 75 9.39 -0.43 -11.93
C ALA A 75 7.87 -0.23 -11.78
N THR A 76 7.10 -0.82 -12.69
CA THR A 76 5.64 -0.88 -12.58
C THR A 76 5.22 -1.95 -11.55
N LEU A 77 3.97 -1.92 -11.07
CA LEU A 77 3.46 -2.96 -10.17
C LEU A 77 3.55 -4.36 -10.77
N ALA A 78 3.37 -4.48 -12.10
CA ALA A 78 3.47 -5.76 -12.82
C ALA A 78 4.92 -6.28 -12.86
N GLU A 79 5.92 -5.41 -13.07
CA GLU A 79 7.33 -5.77 -13.04
C GLU A 79 7.77 -6.22 -11.63
N LEU A 80 7.15 -5.67 -10.58
CA LEU A 80 7.34 -6.09 -9.20
C LEU A 80 6.53 -7.36 -8.83
N ASN A 81 5.76 -7.93 -9.76
CA ASN A 81 4.87 -9.06 -9.54
C ASN A 81 3.90 -8.86 -8.36
N LEU A 82 3.46 -7.62 -8.13
CA LEU A 82 2.48 -7.32 -7.10
C LEU A 82 1.10 -7.83 -7.53
N THR A 83 0.32 -8.29 -6.56
CA THR A 83 -1.00 -8.89 -6.77
C THR A 83 -2.14 -8.08 -6.19
N ASP A 84 -1.84 -7.23 -5.22
CA ASP A 84 -2.83 -6.47 -4.48
C ASP A 84 -2.38 -5.02 -4.27
N VAL A 85 -3.32 -4.08 -4.42
CA VAL A 85 -3.14 -2.66 -4.09
C VAL A 85 -4.34 -2.17 -3.32
N TRP A 86 -4.09 -1.57 -2.17
CA TRP A 86 -5.06 -0.93 -1.31
C TRP A 86 -4.82 0.57 -1.26
N VAL A 87 -5.90 1.34 -1.32
CA VAL A 87 -5.90 2.79 -1.14
C VAL A 87 -6.90 3.14 -0.04
N PHE A 88 -6.43 3.84 0.99
CA PHE A 88 -7.25 4.32 2.10
C PHE A 88 -7.30 5.84 2.03
N ASP A 89 -8.50 6.40 1.92
CA ASP A 89 -8.75 7.85 1.87
C ASP A 89 -9.17 8.36 3.24
N TYR A 90 -8.48 9.36 3.75
CA TYR A 90 -8.72 9.99 5.04
C TYR A 90 -8.96 11.49 4.90
N VAL A 91 -9.97 12.00 5.61
CA VAL A 91 -10.28 13.41 5.78
C VAL A 91 -10.36 13.74 7.27
N GLY A 92 -9.60 14.71 7.74
CA GLY A 92 -9.59 15.11 9.15
C GLY A 92 -9.25 13.96 10.11
N GLY A 93 -8.45 12.99 9.69
CA GLY A 93 -8.08 11.81 10.48
C GLY A 93 -9.14 10.70 10.53
N GLN A 94 -10.19 10.78 9.73
CA GLN A 94 -11.25 9.77 9.63
C GLN A 94 -11.21 9.07 8.27
N LEU A 95 -11.30 7.74 8.27
CA LEU A 95 -11.39 6.93 7.05
C LEU A 95 -12.71 7.24 6.32
N GLN A 96 -12.63 7.66 5.07
CA GLN A 96 -13.77 7.95 4.20
C GLN A 96 -14.06 6.81 3.25
N ALA A 97 -13.01 6.27 2.62
CA ALA A 97 -13.14 5.23 1.62
C ALA A 97 -11.94 4.29 1.63
N THR A 98 -12.18 3.06 1.18
CA THR A 98 -11.15 2.06 0.92
C THR A 98 -11.37 1.49 -0.48
N THR A 99 -10.33 1.46 -1.29
CA THR A 99 -10.34 0.84 -2.62
C THR A 99 -9.31 -0.28 -2.65
N HIS A 100 -9.68 -1.42 -3.21
CA HIS A 100 -8.80 -2.56 -3.42
C HIS A 100 -8.80 -2.94 -4.89
N GLN A 101 -7.61 -3.15 -5.44
CA GLN A 101 -7.41 -3.73 -6.77
C GLN A 101 -6.56 -4.98 -6.64
N THR A 102 -6.87 -5.95 -7.47
CA THR A 102 -6.09 -7.19 -7.62
C THR A 102 -5.47 -7.25 -9.01
N ALA A 103 -4.44 -8.08 -9.19
CA ALA A 103 -3.77 -8.26 -10.49
C ALA A 103 -4.72 -8.77 -11.61
N SER A 104 -5.92 -9.25 -11.26
CA SER A 104 -6.97 -9.64 -12.23
C SER A 104 -7.79 -8.45 -12.73
N ASP A 105 -7.71 -7.29 -12.10
CA ASP A 105 -8.47 -6.11 -12.50
C ASP A 105 -7.83 -5.43 -13.71
N ALA A 106 -8.63 -5.07 -14.70
CA ALA A 106 -8.15 -4.43 -15.93
C ALA A 106 -7.43 -3.09 -15.69
N SER A 107 -7.77 -2.41 -14.58
CA SER A 107 -7.17 -1.14 -14.16
C SER A 107 -6.10 -1.32 -13.07
N PHE A 108 -5.59 -2.53 -12.86
CA PHE A 108 -4.60 -2.79 -11.82
C PHE A 108 -3.39 -1.86 -11.91
N GLY A 109 -3.07 -1.21 -10.80
CA GLY A 109 -2.01 -0.20 -10.74
C GLY A 109 -2.43 1.21 -11.15
N SER A 110 -3.71 1.41 -11.46
CA SER A 110 -4.25 2.73 -11.82
C SER A 110 -5.64 2.92 -11.19
N PRO A 111 -5.78 2.90 -9.86
CA PRO A 111 -7.07 3.11 -9.22
C PRO A 111 -7.57 4.53 -9.46
N SER A 112 -8.89 4.63 -9.67
CA SER A 112 -9.61 5.88 -9.82
C SER A 112 -10.59 6.02 -8.66
N LEU A 113 -10.53 7.14 -7.94
CA LEU A 113 -11.39 7.43 -6.80
C LEU A 113 -12.18 8.71 -7.06
N THR A 114 -13.47 8.68 -6.71
CA THR A 114 -14.30 9.88 -6.60
C THR A 114 -14.29 10.31 -5.14
N VAL A 115 -13.82 11.53 -4.87
CA VAL A 115 -13.64 12.07 -3.52
C VAL A 115 -14.26 13.46 -3.41
N ASP A 116 -14.63 13.86 -2.21
CA ASP A 116 -15.14 15.20 -1.91
C ASP A 116 -14.06 16.26 -2.12
N TYR A 117 -14.44 17.53 -2.17
CA TYR A 117 -13.49 18.63 -2.16
C TYR A 117 -12.92 18.85 -0.75
N GLY A 118 -11.64 19.11 -0.64
CA GLY A 118 -10.98 19.38 0.63
C GLY A 118 -9.59 18.76 0.73
N ASP A 119 -9.09 18.69 1.95
CA ASP A 119 -7.78 18.13 2.26
C ASP A 119 -7.90 16.64 2.58
N HIS A 120 -7.24 15.82 1.77
CA HIS A 120 -7.20 14.38 1.88
C HIS A 120 -5.80 13.89 2.23
N THR A 121 -5.74 12.80 2.97
CA THR A 121 -4.52 12.00 3.14
C THR A 121 -4.79 10.59 2.67
N PHE A 122 -4.07 10.17 1.66
CA PHE A 122 -4.15 8.81 1.10
C PHE A 122 -3.00 7.97 1.63
N TYR A 123 -3.33 6.72 2.01
CA TYR A 123 -2.34 5.71 2.36
C TYR A 123 -2.45 4.57 1.36
N PHE A 124 -1.32 4.06 0.93
CA PHE A 124 -1.21 3.02 -0.09
C PHE A 124 -0.46 1.83 0.46
N VAL A 125 -0.99 0.64 0.24
CA VAL A 125 -0.34 -0.63 0.53
C VAL A 125 -0.41 -1.49 -0.71
N ALA A 126 0.73 -1.98 -1.18
CA ALA A 126 0.79 -2.92 -2.28
C ALA A 126 1.60 -4.16 -1.86
N SER A 127 1.15 -5.35 -2.22
CA SER A 127 1.81 -6.59 -1.82
C SER A 127 1.72 -7.66 -2.89
N ARG A 128 2.56 -8.70 -2.73
CA ARG A 128 2.56 -9.89 -3.54
C ARG A 128 2.08 -11.09 -2.71
N GLY A 129 1.38 -12.05 -3.34
CA GLY A 129 1.00 -13.31 -2.70
C GLY A 129 -0.40 -13.32 -2.11
N ASP A 130 -0.53 -13.75 -0.87
CA ASP A 130 -1.85 -13.91 -0.22
C ASP A 130 -2.51 -12.56 0.03
N THR A 131 -3.81 -12.45 -0.25
CA THR A 131 -4.60 -11.26 0.09
C THR A 131 -4.60 -11.05 1.60
N PRO A 132 -4.26 -9.83 2.08
CA PRO A 132 -4.19 -9.55 3.51
C PRO A 132 -5.59 -9.43 4.14
N THR A 133 -5.61 -9.52 5.47
CA THR A 133 -6.74 -9.11 6.30
C THR A 133 -6.49 -7.70 6.85
N ILE A 134 -7.58 -6.92 7.00
CA ILE A 134 -7.50 -5.56 7.56
C ILE A 134 -8.28 -5.57 8.88
N ASP A 135 -7.62 -5.13 9.95
CA ASP A 135 -8.22 -4.92 11.26
C ASP A 135 -7.80 -3.54 11.79
N GLY A 136 -8.76 -2.62 11.85
CA GLY A 136 -8.49 -1.21 12.15
C GLY A 136 -7.51 -0.60 11.14
N THR A 137 -6.35 -0.17 11.60
CA THR A 137 -5.27 0.39 10.76
C THR A 137 -4.20 -0.63 10.37
N THR A 138 -4.36 -1.87 10.81
CA THR A 138 -3.39 -2.94 10.55
C THR A 138 -3.81 -3.80 9.36
N VAL A 139 -2.91 -3.92 8.40
CA VAL A 139 -2.98 -4.86 7.28
C VAL A 139 -2.07 -6.04 7.61
N SER A 140 -2.61 -7.26 7.71
CA SER A 140 -1.86 -8.46 8.12
C SER A 140 -1.96 -9.59 7.10
N TRP A 141 -0.87 -10.32 6.92
CA TRP A 141 -0.76 -11.46 6.01
C TRP A 141 -0.61 -12.78 6.77
N ALA A 142 -1.17 -13.85 6.23
CA ALA A 142 -0.88 -15.20 6.71
C ALA A 142 0.60 -15.56 6.48
N LYS A 143 1.15 -15.11 5.35
CA LYS A 143 2.56 -15.21 4.98
C LYS A 143 3.00 -13.85 4.43
N PRO A 144 3.81 -13.07 5.17
CA PRO A 144 4.36 -11.83 4.64
C PRO A 144 5.14 -12.09 3.35
N SER A 145 5.03 -11.16 2.43
CA SER A 145 5.68 -11.21 1.12
C SER A 145 6.32 -9.86 0.81
N ASP A 146 6.74 -9.66 -0.42
CA ASP A 146 7.20 -8.36 -0.86
C ASP A 146 6.07 -7.34 -0.74
N THR A 147 6.27 -6.31 0.07
CA THR A 147 5.25 -5.34 0.48
C THR A 147 5.79 -3.93 0.40
N PHE A 148 4.95 -3.04 -0.11
CA PHE A 148 5.27 -1.63 -0.34
C PHE A 148 4.22 -0.74 0.32
N TRP A 149 4.63 0.46 0.69
CA TRP A 149 3.79 1.46 1.33
C TRP A 149 4.12 2.86 0.82
N ALA A 150 3.12 3.75 0.84
CA ALA A 150 3.29 5.18 0.64
C ALA A 150 2.18 5.96 1.36
N THR A 151 2.41 7.25 1.54
CA THR A 151 1.39 8.22 1.95
C THR A 151 1.46 9.45 1.06
N LEU A 152 0.32 10.11 0.84
CA LEU A 152 0.18 11.30 0.03
C LEU A 152 -0.89 12.22 0.61
N SER A 153 -0.55 13.47 0.86
CA SER A 153 -1.53 14.52 1.19
C SER A 153 -1.83 15.36 -0.05
N LEU A 154 -3.12 15.62 -0.30
CA LEU A 154 -3.60 16.31 -1.48
C LEU A 154 -4.80 17.19 -1.14
N THR A 155 -4.79 18.45 -1.59
CA THR A 155 -5.96 19.32 -1.55
C THR A 155 -6.73 19.19 -2.86
N VAL A 156 -7.99 18.75 -2.79
CA VAL A 156 -8.90 18.57 -3.93
C VAL A 156 -9.76 19.80 -4.08
N SER A 157 -9.68 20.46 -5.24
CA SER A 157 -10.40 21.69 -5.54
C SER A 157 -11.54 21.46 -6.55
N PRO A 158 -12.59 22.30 -6.56
CA PRO A 158 -13.67 22.22 -7.53
C PRO A 158 -13.18 22.25 -8.99
N GLY A 159 -13.75 21.38 -9.83
CA GLY A 159 -13.45 21.31 -11.26
C GLY A 159 -12.10 20.68 -11.58
N SER A 160 -11.42 20.05 -10.63
CA SER A 160 -10.14 19.38 -10.86
C SER A 160 -10.35 17.94 -11.35
N SER A 161 -9.67 17.58 -12.45
CA SER A 161 -9.37 16.19 -12.79
C SER A 161 -7.89 15.98 -12.51
N ILE A 162 -7.58 15.14 -11.53
CA ILE A 162 -6.23 14.99 -11.00
C ILE A 162 -5.67 13.64 -11.41
N THR A 163 -4.47 13.64 -12.01
CA THR A 163 -3.66 12.43 -12.16
C THR A 163 -2.43 12.58 -11.27
N GLN A 164 -2.28 11.68 -10.30
CA GLN A 164 -1.25 11.77 -9.28
C GLN A 164 -0.31 10.55 -9.34
N ALA A 165 0.97 10.82 -9.49
CA ALA A 165 2.00 9.79 -9.36
C ALA A 165 2.27 9.49 -7.87
N VAL A 166 2.37 8.21 -7.54
CA VAL A 166 2.67 7.73 -6.18
C VAL A 166 3.91 6.86 -6.23
N SER A 167 4.93 7.21 -5.45
CA SER A 167 6.13 6.38 -5.27
C SER A 167 5.95 5.47 -4.06
N LEU A 168 5.95 4.17 -4.31
CA LEU A 168 5.86 3.14 -3.29
C LEU A 168 7.25 2.78 -2.77
N HIS A 169 7.41 2.69 -1.45
CA HIS A 169 8.64 2.29 -0.78
C HIS A 169 8.51 0.88 -0.21
N ARG A 170 9.50 0.02 -0.44
CA ARG A 170 9.49 -1.34 0.12
C ARG A 170 9.62 -1.29 1.64
N VAL A 171 8.65 -1.89 2.33
CA VAL A 171 8.63 -2.02 3.79
C VAL A 171 8.96 -3.42 4.26
N ALA A 172 9.10 -4.37 3.35
CA ALA A 172 9.53 -5.73 3.65
C ALA A 172 11.04 -5.82 3.85
N ALA A 173 11.46 -6.79 4.67
CA ALA A 173 12.82 -7.31 4.77
C ALA A 173 12.78 -8.82 4.50
N ARG A 174 13.94 -9.40 4.12
CA ARG A 174 14.06 -10.81 3.77
C ARG A 174 15.21 -11.46 4.52
N LEU A 175 14.94 -12.58 5.19
CA LEU A 175 15.97 -13.45 5.74
C LEU A 175 16.17 -14.64 4.80
N ARG A 176 17.42 -14.91 4.41
CA ARG A 176 17.80 -16.04 3.59
C ARG A 176 18.85 -16.89 4.32
N ILE A 177 18.62 -18.20 4.41
CA ILE A 177 19.51 -19.14 5.06
C ILE A 177 19.86 -20.25 4.07
N THR A 178 21.14 -20.41 3.77
CA THR A 178 21.67 -21.46 2.88
C THR A 178 22.38 -22.52 3.71
N VAL A 179 21.91 -23.75 3.64
CA VAL A 179 22.56 -24.90 4.27
C VAL A 179 23.63 -25.43 3.33
N THR A 180 24.88 -25.44 3.80
CA THR A 180 26.06 -25.87 3.01
C THR A 180 26.43 -27.33 3.21
N ASP A 181 25.79 -28.02 4.16
CA ASP A 181 25.93 -29.46 4.34
C ASP A 181 25.48 -30.25 3.12
N GLU A 182 26.03 -31.46 2.94
CA GLU A 182 25.38 -32.46 2.11
C GLU A 182 24.05 -32.86 2.76
N ILE A 183 22.97 -32.83 2.01
CA ILE A 183 21.63 -33.09 2.50
C ILE A 183 21.43 -34.61 2.65
N PRO A 184 21.32 -35.13 3.88
CA PRO A 184 21.12 -36.57 4.08
C PRO A 184 19.69 -36.98 3.78
N ALA A 185 19.48 -38.24 3.37
CA ALA A 185 18.17 -38.80 3.11
C ALA A 185 17.23 -38.80 4.32
N THR A 186 17.78 -38.66 5.53
CA THR A 186 17.02 -38.58 6.79
C THR A 186 16.41 -37.21 7.05
N LEU A 187 16.90 -36.13 6.40
CA LEU A 187 16.37 -34.79 6.61
C LEU A 187 15.07 -34.60 5.86
N ALA A 188 13.99 -34.32 6.59
CA ALA A 188 12.66 -34.08 6.01
C ALA A 188 12.33 -32.58 5.92
N SER A 189 12.72 -31.79 6.93
CA SER A 189 12.41 -30.37 6.95
C SER A 189 13.40 -29.55 7.74
N LEU A 190 13.44 -28.24 7.42
CA LEU A 190 14.14 -27.20 8.16
C LEU A 190 13.11 -26.19 8.66
N SER A 191 13.02 -25.99 9.98
CA SER A 191 12.21 -24.97 10.61
C SER A 191 13.07 -23.78 11.03
N VAL A 192 12.56 -22.58 10.82
CA VAL A 192 13.14 -21.30 11.22
C VAL A 192 12.17 -20.62 12.16
N THR A 193 12.58 -20.40 13.42
CA THR A 193 11.76 -19.76 14.45
C THR A 193 12.46 -18.48 14.91
N PRO A 194 11.93 -17.31 14.55
CA PRO A 194 12.46 -16.02 15.01
C PRO A 194 11.90 -15.67 16.42
N SER A 195 12.61 -14.81 17.15
CA SER A 195 12.12 -14.24 18.41
C SER A 195 11.14 -13.09 18.18
N HIS A 196 11.27 -12.40 17.06
CA HIS A 196 10.38 -11.35 16.55
C HIS A 196 10.21 -11.49 15.06
N TRP A 197 8.98 -11.45 14.56
CA TRP A 197 8.69 -11.52 13.13
C TRP A 197 7.34 -10.89 12.83
N TYR A 198 7.34 -9.78 12.08
CA TYR A 198 6.15 -8.98 11.86
C TYR A 198 5.39 -9.46 10.62
N TYR A 199 4.11 -9.71 10.81
CA TYR A 199 3.18 -10.19 9.79
C TYR A 199 2.27 -9.10 9.26
N GLY A 200 2.29 -7.92 9.88
CA GLY A 200 1.41 -6.81 9.59
C GLY A 200 2.13 -5.48 9.42
N LEU A 201 1.39 -4.54 8.87
CA LEU A 201 1.75 -3.15 8.64
C LEU A 201 0.65 -2.26 9.21
N ASP A 202 0.98 -1.31 10.07
CA ASP A 202 0.11 -0.18 10.35
C ASP A 202 0.20 0.81 9.18
N TYR A 203 -0.84 0.90 8.37
CA TYR A 203 -0.80 1.71 7.15
C TYR A 203 -0.83 3.22 7.42
N LEU A 204 -1.25 3.70 8.60
CA LEU A 204 -1.19 5.12 8.92
C LEU A 204 0.25 5.60 9.17
N THR A 205 1.06 4.76 9.77
CA THR A 205 2.46 5.07 10.10
C THR A 205 3.45 4.48 9.12
N GLY A 206 3.03 3.46 8.39
CA GLY A 206 3.91 2.63 7.57
C GLY A 206 4.83 1.75 8.42
N ASP A 207 4.58 1.55 9.69
CA ASP A 207 5.45 0.76 10.56
C ASP A 207 4.96 -0.69 10.73
N ALA A 208 5.87 -1.56 11.18
CA ALA A 208 5.57 -2.97 11.38
C ALA A 208 4.59 -3.20 12.53
N ALA A 209 3.71 -4.17 12.35
CA ALA A 209 2.69 -4.60 13.31
C ALA A 209 2.60 -6.13 13.32
N ASP A 210 1.78 -6.67 14.24
CA ASP A 210 1.45 -8.09 14.30
C ASP A 210 2.71 -8.98 14.48
N ASP A 211 3.44 -8.79 15.57
CA ASP A 211 4.63 -9.59 15.93
C ASP A 211 4.23 -11.01 16.33
N ARG A 212 4.75 -12.01 15.61
CA ARG A 212 4.49 -13.43 15.86
C ARG A 212 5.79 -14.23 15.89
N GLN A 213 5.93 -15.08 16.90
CA GLN A 213 7.07 -15.99 17.06
C GLN A 213 6.77 -17.38 16.45
N THR A 214 6.23 -17.40 15.25
CA THR A 214 5.77 -18.63 14.60
C THR A 214 6.88 -19.28 13.79
N ALA A 215 7.11 -20.58 14.01
CA ALA A 215 8.04 -21.36 13.21
C ALA A 215 7.58 -21.44 11.74
N ARG A 216 8.51 -21.18 10.84
CA ARG A 216 8.34 -21.33 9.38
C ARG A 216 9.13 -22.55 8.94
N THR A 217 8.49 -23.46 8.22
CA THR A 217 9.07 -24.75 7.84
C THR A 217 9.20 -24.86 6.34
N VAL A 218 10.40 -25.24 5.89
CA VAL A 218 10.70 -25.62 4.50
C VAL A 218 10.84 -27.14 4.45
N ASN A 219 10.04 -27.79 3.64
CA ASN A 219 10.21 -29.21 3.36
C ASN A 219 11.39 -29.42 2.42
N VAL A 220 12.14 -30.48 2.64
CA VAL A 220 13.33 -30.82 1.84
C VAL A 220 12.88 -31.65 0.64
N PRO A 221 13.03 -31.15 -0.60
CA PRO A 221 12.72 -31.93 -1.79
C PRO A 221 13.66 -33.14 -1.89
N ALA A 222 13.14 -34.30 -2.33
CA ALA A 222 13.93 -35.50 -2.54
C ALA A 222 15.11 -35.30 -3.52
N SER A 223 14.98 -34.35 -4.46
CA SER A 223 16.03 -33.99 -5.40
C SER A 223 17.24 -33.31 -4.74
N TYR A 224 17.14 -32.86 -3.50
CA TYR A 224 18.25 -32.21 -2.76
C TYR A 224 19.10 -33.22 -1.98
N VAL A 225 18.63 -34.45 -1.82
CA VAL A 225 19.41 -35.49 -1.12
C VAL A 225 20.72 -35.73 -1.86
N GLY A 226 21.83 -35.74 -1.13
CA GLY A 226 23.17 -35.87 -1.66
C GLY A 226 23.75 -34.61 -2.33
N THR A 227 23.02 -33.48 -2.31
CA THR A 227 23.52 -32.20 -2.83
C THR A 227 24.00 -31.29 -1.69
N THR A 228 24.82 -30.30 -2.02
CA THR A 228 25.32 -29.28 -1.08
C THR A 228 24.89 -27.88 -1.53
N GLY A 229 24.59 -26.99 -0.60
CA GLY A 229 24.25 -25.58 -0.88
C GLY A 229 22.92 -25.33 -1.60
N GLN A 230 22.11 -26.38 -1.80
CA GLN A 230 20.81 -26.27 -2.51
C GLN A 230 19.65 -25.93 -1.58
N LEU A 231 19.71 -26.30 -0.31
CA LEU A 231 18.64 -26.03 0.63
C LEU A 231 18.71 -24.57 1.10
N VAL A 232 17.79 -23.76 0.59
CA VAL A 232 17.65 -22.36 0.93
C VAL A 232 16.29 -22.13 1.60
N ALA A 233 16.31 -21.65 2.84
CA ALA A 233 15.14 -21.14 3.53
C ALA A 233 15.09 -19.62 3.36
N SER A 234 13.98 -19.11 2.83
CA SER A 234 13.84 -17.69 2.54
C SER A 234 12.48 -17.18 3.00
N PHE A 235 12.46 -16.16 3.84
CA PHE A 235 11.26 -15.66 4.49
C PHE A 235 11.22 -14.13 4.49
N PHE A 236 10.02 -13.59 4.27
CA PHE A 236 9.75 -12.16 4.36
C PHE A 236 9.15 -11.80 5.71
N THR A 237 9.40 -10.58 6.14
CA THR A 237 8.75 -9.91 7.28
C THR A 237 8.47 -8.47 6.89
N ILE A 238 7.41 -7.88 7.45
CA ILE A 238 7.27 -6.43 7.43
C ILE A 238 8.28 -5.88 8.42
N SER A 239 9.08 -4.92 8.01
CA SER A 239 10.16 -4.41 8.84
C SER A 239 9.78 -3.10 9.52
N PRO A 240 10.10 -2.89 10.80
CA PRO A 240 10.08 -1.57 11.42
C PRO A 240 10.82 -0.52 10.60
N SER A 241 10.48 0.76 10.79
CA SER A 241 11.12 1.87 10.08
C SER A 241 12.60 2.04 10.41
N THR A 242 13.02 1.54 11.57
CA THR A 242 14.40 1.51 12.02
C THR A 242 15.02 0.13 11.84
N GLN A 243 16.35 0.07 11.73
CA GLN A 243 17.08 -1.19 11.79
C GLN A 243 16.84 -1.88 13.13
N TRP A 244 16.65 -3.20 13.10
CA TRP A 244 16.34 -4.02 14.28
C TRP A 244 17.07 -5.37 14.20
N THR A 245 16.97 -6.17 15.25
CA THR A 245 17.54 -7.52 15.32
C THR A 245 16.52 -8.53 15.78
N THR A 246 16.69 -9.78 15.36
CA THR A 246 15.92 -10.92 15.84
C THR A 246 16.86 -12.11 16.11
N ASP A 247 16.55 -12.88 17.16
CA ASP A 247 17.19 -14.19 17.36
C ASP A 247 16.49 -15.21 16.47
N VAL A 248 17.22 -16.09 15.86
CA VAL A 248 16.66 -17.12 14.98
C VAL A 248 17.11 -18.50 15.41
N THR A 249 16.17 -19.39 15.68
CA THR A 249 16.44 -20.80 15.94
C THR A 249 16.14 -21.62 14.68
N LEU A 250 17.16 -22.33 14.21
CA LEU A 250 17.06 -23.29 13.10
C LEU A 250 16.95 -24.70 13.68
N LYS A 251 15.98 -25.48 13.20
CA LYS A 251 15.78 -26.87 13.60
C LYS A 251 15.64 -27.76 12.38
N ALA A 252 16.58 -28.68 12.23
CA ALA A 252 16.53 -29.74 11.23
C ALA A 252 15.78 -30.95 11.78
N THR A 253 14.79 -31.48 11.05
CA THR A 253 13.88 -32.52 11.55
C THR A 253 13.81 -33.65 10.53
N ALA A 254 13.84 -34.90 11.04
CA ALA A 254 13.68 -36.12 10.25
C ALA A 254 12.19 -36.42 9.96
N ALA A 255 11.92 -37.39 9.08
CA ALA A 255 10.56 -37.79 8.69
C ALA A 255 9.72 -38.35 9.87
N ASP A 256 10.36 -38.90 10.89
CA ASP A 256 9.73 -39.38 12.13
C ASP A 256 9.52 -38.25 13.18
N ASN A 257 9.75 -36.99 12.79
CA ASN A 257 9.73 -35.81 13.62
C ASN A 257 10.86 -35.72 14.69
N SER A 258 11.84 -36.63 14.66
CA SER A 258 13.02 -36.50 15.53
C SER A 258 13.88 -35.30 15.11
N THR A 259 14.50 -34.65 16.10
CA THR A 259 15.40 -33.53 15.86
C THR A 259 16.78 -34.02 15.49
N LEU A 260 17.21 -33.75 14.25
CA LEU A 260 18.56 -34.05 13.79
C LEU A 260 19.57 -33.01 14.30
N SER A 261 19.15 -31.75 14.30
CA SER A 261 19.99 -30.64 14.72
C SER A 261 19.13 -29.45 15.15
N SER A 262 19.69 -28.64 16.06
CA SER A 262 19.17 -27.31 16.38
C SER A 262 20.33 -26.35 16.64
N ILE A 263 20.24 -25.14 16.08
CA ILE A 263 21.21 -24.06 16.24
C ILE A 263 20.50 -22.73 16.40
N SER A 264 21.06 -21.82 17.22
CA SER A 264 20.54 -20.46 17.37
C SER A 264 21.55 -19.47 16.84
N ILE A 265 21.05 -18.52 16.03
CA ILE A 265 21.77 -17.35 15.56
C ILE A 265 21.25 -16.16 16.37
N LYS A 266 22.15 -15.42 16.98
CA LYS A 266 21.81 -14.26 17.80
C LYS A 266 21.98 -12.98 17.00
N ASP A 267 21.14 -11.98 17.36
CA ASP A 267 21.25 -10.62 16.87
C ASP A 267 21.27 -10.53 15.33
N VAL A 268 20.43 -11.33 14.65
CA VAL A 268 20.30 -11.29 13.19
C VAL A 268 19.82 -9.91 12.77
N PRO A 269 20.62 -9.11 12.04
CA PRO A 269 20.22 -7.77 11.64
C PRO A 269 19.13 -7.83 10.57
N MET A 270 18.14 -6.97 10.70
CA MET A 270 17.05 -6.84 9.75
C MET A 270 16.77 -5.36 9.45
N GLN A 271 16.54 -5.05 8.19
CA GLN A 271 16.27 -3.70 7.72
C GLN A 271 15.32 -3.72 6.52
N ARG A 272 14.50 -2.67 6.37
CA ARG A 272 13.66 -2.50 5.17
C ARG A 272 14.50 -2.54 3.90
N ASN A 273 13.92 -3.14 2.86
CA ASN A 273 14.54 -3.23 1.54
C ASN A 273 15.93 -3.93 1.55
N HIS A 274 16.16 -4.81 2.53
CA HIS A 274 17.40 -5.59 2.62
C HIS A 274 17.13 -7.09 2.62
N VAL A 275 18.12 -7.85 2.11
CA VAL A 275 18.18 -9.30 2.19
C VAL A 275 19.35 -9.66 3.11
N THR A 276 19.03 -10.07 4.32
CA THR A 276 20.04 -10.60 5.26
C THR A 276 20.24 -12.08 4.98
N SER A 277 21.45 -12.47 4.57
CA SER A 277 21.76 -13.83 4.16
C SER A 277 22.76 -14.48 5.12
N TYR A 278 22.42 -15.69 5.55
CA TYR A 278 23.32 -16.57 6.34
C TYR A 278 23.61 -17.83 5.57
N GLY A 279 24.83 -18.31 5.69
CA GLY A 279 25.25 -19.57 5.08
C GLY A 279 26.08 -20.41 6.05
N GLY A 280 25.93 -21.74 5.99
CA GLY A 280 26.74 -22.59 6.83
C GLY A 280 26.26 -24.00 7.04
N SER A 281 26.96 -24.71 7.89
CA SER A 281 26.71 -26.10 8.28
C SER A 281 25.81 -26.15 9.52
N ILE A 282 24.72 -26.90 9.45
CA ILE A 282 23.79 -27.11 10.57
C ILE A 282 23.67 -28.57 10.98
N LEU A 283 24.09 -29.52 10.13
CA LEU A 283 23.87 -30.96 10.32
C LEU A 283 25.07 -31.66 10.91
N ASN A 284 26.29 -31.17 10.61
CA ASN A 284 27.54 -31.79 11.02
C ASN A 284 28.00 -31.38 12.43
N ALA A 285 28.95 -32.08 13.01
CA ALA A 285 29.46 -31.83 14.37
C ALA A 285 30.10 -30.42 14.53
N GLY A 286 30.66 -29.89 13.45
CA GLY A 286 31.27 -28.55 13.42
C GLY A 286 30.32 -27.43 12.97
N ARG A 287 29.09 -27.43 13.49
CA ARG A 287 28.05 -26.47 13.12
C ARG A 287 28.53 -25.04 13.17
N SER A 288 28.39 -24.34 12.07
CA SER A 288 28.76 -22.92 11.96
C SER A 288 27.89 -22.26 10.89
N ILE A 289 27.11 -21.30 11.31
CA ILE A 289 26.35 -20.43 10.41
C ILE A 289 26.87 -19.01 10.60
N THR A 290 27.20 -18.35 9.50
CA THR A 290 27.72 -17.00 9.50
C THR A 290 26.93 -16.10 8.55
N LEU A 291 26.89 -14.81 8.87
CA LEU A 291 26.38 -13.79 7.96
C LEU A 291 27.23 -13.80 6.68
N THR A 292 26.59 -13.96 5.55
CA THR A 292 27.26 -13.96 4.23
C THR A 292 27.04 -12.66 3.48
N SER A 293 25.87 -12.05 3.64
CA SER A 293 25.58 -10.71 3.14
C SER A 293 24.40 -10.08 3.89
N ASP A 294 24.37 -8.73 3.89
CA ASP A 294 23.26 -7.89 4.31
C ASP A 294 23.19 -6.75 3.30
N ASP A 295 22.59 -7.02 2.16
CA ASP A 295 22.62 -6.15 0.99
C ASP A 295 21.24 -5.56 0.75
N GLU A 296 21.21 -4.36 0.15
CA GLU A 296 19.99 -3.79 -0.39
C GLU A 296 19.36 -4.78 -1.38
N TRP A 297 18.05 -4.92 -1.28
CA TRP A 297 17.32 -5.88 -2.08
C TRP A 297 17.31 -5.47 -3.55
N ILE A 298 18.11 -6.15 -4.34
CA ILE A 298 18.08 -6.13 -5.79
C ILE A 298 17.22 -7.32 -6.20
N GLU A 299 16.15 -7.09 -6.97
CA GLU A 299 15.30 -8.20 -7.40
C GLU A 299 16.08 -9.22 -8.18
N ASP A 300 16.08 -10.43 -7.68
CA ASP A 300 16.44 -11.57 -8.47
C ASP A 300 15.96 -12.85 -7.93
N ASP A 301 15.23 -13.49 -7.78
CA ASP A 301 14.88 -14.89 -7.45
C ASP A 301 13.37 -15.07 -7.24
N ALA A 302 12.75 -15.78 -8.16
CA ALA A 302 11.51 -16.48 -7.91
C ALA A 302 11.66 -17.31 -6.62
N VAL A 303 11.11 -16.83 -5.53
CA VAL A 303 11.06 -17.57 -4.27
C VAL A 303 10.00 -18.65 -4.44
N THR A 304 10.43 -19.89 -4.70
CA THR A 304 9.56 -21.05 -4.60
C THR A 304 9.39 -21.39 -3.11
N TRP A 305 8.18 -21.25 -2.64
CA TRP A 305 7.72 -21.69 -1.31
C TRP A 305 7.32 -23.17 -1.30
#